data_14609494119865f05ac855ed0e3e0715
#
_entry.id   14609494119865f05ac855ed0e3e0715
#
_cell.length_a   1.000
_cell.length_b   1.000
_cell.length_c   1.000
_cell.angle_alpha   90.00
_cell.angle_beta   90.00
_cell.angle_gamma   90.00
#
_symmetry.space_group_name_H-M   'P 1'
#
loop_
_entity.id
_entity.type
_entity.pdbx_description
1 polymer ?
#
loop_
_entity_poly.entity_id
_entity_poly.type
_entity_poly.pdbx_seq_one_letter_code
_entity_poly.pdbx_strand_id
1 'polypeptide(L)'
;MMAPRIGVFVCRCGINIAAYVDVPAVVEYAKTLPGVEYAEENMYTCSSDGLNKIKEAIKKHSLERVVVASCTPRTHEPLFQVTCEEAGVNKYLFEMANIRDQCSWVHMREPEKATEKAKDLIRMAVAKAALLEPGDEPEIDVNPSALVIGGGVSGMRAALSIADQGFDVTIVEKEHNLGGKLLGFDSLFPHKQKASEVLEPLIKRVTTHPRIRVLTESVVKSVYGFIGNFDIGINAGGKAENFNVGTIIVAVGAEVLEPRGLYLYGEDPRVVTQSELEQLLHAGRVAAGRIVMIQCAGSRSVERPYCSRICCNEAVKNAINVAEKGREVYVLYRDLQTYGIHYSRLEQEAKRKGVKFLKYQAEKPPLVTASPDGLKVSLYSPTVNEAVELRADMLILSTPLIPVADAKELSQMLKVPLDSNGFFMEAHVKLRPIDFATDGIFVCGTAHSPKGIGESVAQALGVASRASIPMAKKRVRTAAIMSQVDQTRCSGCGTCIDVCPYNAIRKNEKGLAETIAAVCKGCGVCGATCPEKAITMHHFTDEQIQAQGLAALEEG
;
A
#
# COMPACT_ATOMS: atom_id res chain seq x y z
N MET A 1 25.55 39.46 0.10
CA MET A 1 24.36 39.13 -0.71
C MET A 1 23.17 39.63 0.05
N MET A 2 22.13 40.18 -0.61
CA MET A 2 20.88 40.54 0.05
C MET A 2 20.20 39.25 0.55
N ALA A 3 19.51 39.32 1.70
CA ALA A 3 18.75 38.20 2.20
C ALA A 3 17.65 37.84 1.17
N PRO A 4 17.35 36.54 0.95
CA PRO A 4 16.31 36.14 0.00
C PRO A 4 14.95 36.58 0.49
N ARG A 5 14.03 36.93 -0.43
CA ARG A 5 12.66 37.33 -0.12
C ARG A 5 11.80 36.08 0.11
N ILE A 6 11.34 35.89 1.35
CA ILE A 6 10.61 34.72 1.80
C ILE A 6 9.11 35.06 1.95
N GLY A 7 8.26 34.21 1.41
CA GLY A 7 6.81 34.24 1.65
C GLY A 7 6.39 33.17 2.65
N VAL A 8 5.59 33.54 3.65
CA VAL A 8 5.07 32.61 4.67
C VAL A 8 3.55 32.49 4.56
N PHE A 9 3.04 31.27 4.40
CA PHE A 9 1.61 30.99 4.25
C PHE A 9 1.11 30.10 5.38
N VAL A 10 0.27 30.62 6.25
CA VAL A 10 -0.20 29.90 7.45
C VAL A 10 -1.61 29.36 7.25
N CYS A 11 -1.78 28.05 7.41
CA CYS A 11 -3.05 27.37 7.19
C CYS A 11 -3.96 27.45 8.43
N ARG A 12 -5.22 27.84 8.25
CA ARG A 12 -6.23 27.83 9.33
C ARG A 12 -6.90 26.48 9.54
N CYS A 13 -6.85 25.55 8.60
CA CYS A 13 -7.41 24.19 8.59
C CYS A 13 -8.48 23.88 9.66
N GLY A 14 -9.52 24.71 9.78
CA GLY A 14 -10.67 24.54 10.65
C GLY A 14 -10.32 24.12 12.08
N ILE A 15 -11.00 23.09 12.58
CA ILE A 15 -10.79 22.56 13.95
C ILE A 15 -9.44 21.87 14.17
N ASN A 16 -8.68 21.59 13.10
CA ASN A 16 -7.41 20.88 13.24
C ASN A 16 -6.24 21.81 13.62
N ILE A 17 -6.28 23.09 13.20
CA ILE A 17 -5.24 24.07 13.50
C ILE A 17 -5.84 25.25 14.23
N ALA A 18 -6.76 25.98 13.62
CA ALA A 18 -7.29 27.24 14.17
C ALA A 18 -8.12 27.09 15.45
N ALA A 19 -8.52 25.88 15.84
CA ALA A 19 -9.15 25.66 17.14
C ALA A 19 -8.15 25.74 18.31
N TYR A 20 -6.85 25.62 18.04
CA TYR A 20 -5.81 25.51 19.07
C TYR A 20 -4.65 26.51 18.88
N VAL A 21 -4.47 27.02 17.67
CA VAL A 21 -3.42 28.00 17.31
C VAL A 21 -4.07 29.31 16.93
N ASP A 22 -3.62 30.41 17.53
CA ASP A 22 -3.98 31.78 17.13
C ASP A 22 -3.22 32.12 15.83
N VAL A 23 -3.83 31.72 14.70
CA VAL A 23 -3.23 31.87 13.37
C VAL A 23 -2.95 33.35 13.03
N PRO A 24 -3.81 34.33 13.30
CA PRO A 24 -3.50 35.76 13.13
C PRO A 24 -2.22 36.18 13.87
N ALA A 25 -2.10 35.83 15.16
CA ALA A 25 -0.90 36.16 15.93
C ALA A 25 0.38 35.51 15.34
N VAL A 26 0.27 34.31 14.83
CA VAL A 26 1.38 33.60 14.16
C VAL A 26 1.77 34.29 12.85
N VAL A 27 0.83 34.78 12.06
CA VAL A 27 1.09 35.54 10.83
C VAL A 27 1.80 36.86 11.13
N GLU A 28 1.33 37.63 12.14
CA GLU A 28 1.99 38.88 12.55
C GLU A 28 3.41 38.61 13.05
N TYR A 29 3.62 37.54 13.82
CA TYR A 29 4.96 37.13 14.21
C TYR A 29 5.84 36.77 13.00
N ALA A 30 5.32 36.02 12.03
CA ALA A 30 6.07 35.62 10.85
C ALA A 30 6.57 36.83 10.04
N LYS A 31 5.82 37.94 10.01
CA LYS A 31 6.24 39.19 9.35
C LYS A 31 7.45 39.85 10.00
N THR A 32 7.75 39.56 11.27
CA THR A 32 8.90 40.12 11.99
C THR A 32 10.21 39.34 11.73
N LEU A 33 10.11 38.16 11.13
CA LEU A 33 11.26 37.28 10.94
C LEU A 33 12.19 37.80 9.82
N PRO A 34 13.51 37.63 9.96
CA PRO A 34 14.48 38.08 8.96
C PRO A 34 14.22 37.47 7.56
N GLY A 35 14.18 38.33 6.54
CA GLY A 35 13.98 37.90 5.15
C GLY A 35 12.52 37.60 4.76
N VAL A 36 11.56 37.69 5.69
CA VAL A 36 10.14 37.54 5.36
C VAL A 36 9.62 38.84 4.74
N GLU A 37 9.34 38.79 3.45
CA GLU A 37 8.76 39.90 2.67
C GLU A 37 7.22 39.90 2.74
N TYR A 38 6.60 38.73 2.87
CA TYR A 38 5.15 38.57 2.86
C TYR A 38 4.72 37.43 3.75
N ALA A 39 3.65 37.64 4.55
CA ALA A 39 3.00 36.57 5.28
C ALA A 39 1.48 36.76 5.29
N GLU A 40 0.73 35.68 5.08
CA GLU A 40 -0.73 35.66 5.14
C GLU A 40 -1.30 34.35 5.71
N GLU A 41 -2.54 34.42 6.19
CA GLU A 41 -3.31 33.22 6.54
C GLU A 41 -4.21 32.77 5.38
N ASN A 42 -4.38 31.45 5.26
CA ASN A 42 -5.29 30.85 4.30
C ASN A 42 -6.22 29.85 4.98
N MET A 43 -7.52 29.89 4.67
CA MET A 43 -8.52 28.99 5.27
C MET A 43 -8.12 27.51 5.09
N TYR A 44 -7.77 27.13 3.88
CA TYR A 44 -7.20 25.83 3.50
C TYR A 44 -6.13 26.08 2.45
N THR A 45 -4.88 26.13 2.87
CA THR A 45 -3.74 26.45 1.98
C THR A 45 -3.62 25.45 0.82
N CYS A 46 -4.02 24.19 1.03
CA CYS A 46 -4.02 23.14 0.00
C CYS A 46 -5.23 23.18 -0.95
N SER A 47 -6.18 24.11 -0.78
CA SER A 47 -7.29 24.31 -1.72
C SER A 47 -6.84 25.04 -2.97
N SER A 48 -7.60 24.94 -4.06
CA SER A 48 -7.32 25.66 -5.31
C SER A 48 -7.20 27.19 -5.09
N ASP A 49 -8.02 27.77 -4.20
CA ASP A 49 -7.94 29.19 -3.83
C ASP A 49 -6.62 29.49 -3.11
N GLY A 50 -6.25 28.69 -2.11
CA GLY A 50 -4.99 28.84 -1.37
C GLY A 50 -3.76 28.71 -2.28
N LEU A 51 -3.75 27.75 -3.19
CA LEU A 51 -2.68 27.56 -4.16
C LEU A 51 -2.55 28.74 -5.13
N ASN A 52 -3.68 29.29 -5.59
CA ASN A 52 -3.67 30.50 -6.44
C ASN A 52 -3.15 31.72 -5.70
N LYS A 53 -3.53 31.93 -4.42
CA LYS A 53 -2.97 33.01 -3.59
C LYS A 53 -1.45 32.91 -3.44
N ILE A 54 -0.92 31.70 -3.20
CA ILE A 54 0.53 31.48 -3.18
C ILE A 54 1.17 31.93 -4.50
N LYS A 55 0.63 31.49 -5.65
CA LYS A 55 1.16 31.88 -6.98
C LYS A 55 1.10 33.39 -7.22
N GLU A 56 0.03 34.03 -6.84
CA GLU A 56 -0.15 35.49 -6.95
C GLU A 56 0.83 36.25 -6.06
N ALA A 57 0.99 35.81 -4.81
CA ALA A 57 1.94 36.41 -3.89
C ALA A 57 3.38 36.27 -4.35
N ILE A 58 3.79 35.09 -4.85
CA ILE A 58 5.10 34.87 -5.44
C ILE A 58 5.40 35.91 -6.52
N LYS A 59 4.47 36.10 -7.45
CA LYS A 59 4.65 37.04 -8.57
C LYS A 59 4.61 38.49 -8.10
N LYS A 60 3.64 38.85 -7.26
CA LYS A 60 3.41 40.24 -6.78
C LYS A 60 4.56 40.75 -5.94
N HIS A 61 5.06 39.93 -5.01
CA HIS A 61 6.12 40.30 -4.08
C HIS A 61 7.51 39.81 -4.52
N SER A 62 7.59 39.19 -5.71
CA SER A 62 8.82 38.61 -6.27
C SER A 62 9.53 37.70 -5.26
N LEU A 63 8.78 36.79 -4.64
CA LEU A 63 9.30 35.89 -3.62
C LEU A 63 10.28 34.88 -4.23
N GLU A 64 11.36 34.62 -3.52
CA GLU A 64 12.42 33.71 -3.94
C GLU A 64 12.39 32.40 -3.15
N ARG A 65 11.73 32.39 -1.99
CA ARG A 65 11.56 31.26 -1.10
C ARG A 65 10.12 31.22 -0.60
N VAL A 66 9.61 30.02 -0.33
CA VAL A 66 8.25 29.84 0.19
C VAL A 66 8.27 28.93 1.40
N VAL A 67 7.62 29.37 2.47
CA VAL A 67 7.34 28.55 3.66
C VAL A 67 5.85 28.37 3.80
N VAL A 68 5.39 27.12 3.92
CA VAL A 68 3.98 26.81 4.20
C VAL A 68 3.86 26.17 5.58
N ALA A 69 3.24 26.90 6.51
CA ALA A 69 2.92 26.39 7.84
C ALA A 69 1.54 25.72 7.83
N SER A 70 1.49 24.39 7.80
CA SER A 70 0.23 23.64 7.68
C SER A 70 0.31 22.23 8.27
N CYS A 71 -0.33 21.25 7.65
CA CYS A 71 -0.29 19.85 8.04
C CYS A 71 1.05 19.18 7.70
N THR A 72 1.11 17.83 7.83
CA THR A 72 2.33 17.07 7.58
C THR A 72 2.84 17.19 6.13
N PRO A 73 4.15 17.38 5.92
CA PRO A 73 4.77 17.34 4.59
C PRO A 73 4.44 16.07 3.79
N ARG A 74 4.31 14.93 4.47
CA ARG A 74 3.98 13.63 3.84
C ARG A 74 2.73 13.65 2.98
N THR A 75 1.82 14.59 3.22
CA THR A 75 0.53 14.67 2.52
C THR A 75 0.56 15.66 1.36
N HIS A 76 1.07 16.88 1.57
CA HIS A 76 0.86 17.98 0.64
C HIS A 76 2.15 18.67 0.16
N GLU A 77 3.32 18.25 0.61
CA GLU A 77 4.59 18.83 0.15
C GLU A 77 4.71 18.83 -1.39
N PRO A 78 4.44 17.71 -2.10
CA PRO A 78 4.53 17.70 -3.55
C PRO A 78 3.56 18.67 -4.24
N LEU A 79 2.39 18.90 -3.63
CA LEU A 79 1.39 19.84 -4.15
C LEU A 79 1.90 21.28 -4.10
N PHE A 80 2.49 21.68 -2.98
CA PHE A 80 3.04 23.04 -2.82
C PHE A 80 4.32 23.22 -3.64
N GLN A 81 5.16 22.19 -3.77
CA GLN A 81 6.33 22.21 -4.63
C GLN A 81 5.97 22.46 -6.10
N VAL A 82 4.96 21.76 -6.63
CA VAL A 82 4.42 22.01 -7.97
C VAL A 82 3.85 23.42 -8.08
N THR A 83 3.17 23.92 -7.05
CA THR A 83 2.61 25.29 -7.02
C THR A 83 3.71 26.34 -7.12
N CYS A 84 4.84 26.16 -6.43
CA CYS A 84 6.00 27.03 -6.52
C CYS A 84 6.62 27.01 -7.94
N GLU A 85 6.79 25.80 -8.51
CA GLU A 85 7.34 25.62 -9.86
C GLU A 85 6.44 26.29 -10.93
N GLU A 86 5.12 26.15 -10.85
CA GLU A 86 4.17 26.83 -11.74
C GLU A 86 4.20 28.38 -11.61
N ALA A 87 4.65 28.88 -10.47
CA ALA A 87 4.82 30.32 -10.23
C ALA A 87 6.22 30.85 -10.60
N GLY A 88 7.14 29.97 -11.00
CA GLY A 88 8.52 30.30 -11.43
C GLY A 88 9.57 30.22 -10.32
N VAL A 89 9.24 29.66 -9.15
CA VAL A 89 10.20 29.39 -8.06
C VAL A 89 10.59 27.91 -8.13
N ASN A 90 11.92 27.63 -8.08
CA ASN A 90 12.41 26.25 -8.03
C ASN A 90 11.78 25.52 -6.83
N LYS A 91 11.22 24.33 -7.04
CA LYS A 91 10.43 23.61 -6.04
C LYS A 91 11.22 23.18 -4.79
N TYR A 92 12.55 23.21 -4.84
CA TYR A 92 13.45 22.96 -3.70
C TYR A 92 13.75 24.22 -2.88
N LEU A 93 13.26 25.39 -3.32
CA LEU A 93 13.28 26.64 -2.55
C LEU A 93 12.01 26.80 -1.70
N PHE A 94 11.48 25.66 -1.26
CA PHE A 94 10.26 25.51 -0.50
C PHE A 94 10.53 24.74 0.78
N GLU A 95 9.94 25.18 1.89
CA GLU A 95 9.99 24.50 3.18
C GLU A 95 8.60 24.40 3.80
N MET A 96 8.36 23.38 4.60
CA MET A 96 7.05 23.13 5.21
C MET A 96 7.15 23.01 6.73
N ALA A 97 6.51 23.91 7.47
CA ALA A 97 6.38 23.86 8.92
C ALA A 97 5.13 23.05 9.30
N ASN A 98 5.27 21.95 10.04
CA ASN A 98 4.15 21.12 10.47
C ASN A 98 3.54 21.64 11.77
N ILE A 99 2.59 22.58 11.64
CA ILE A 99 1.86 23.17 12.78
C ILE A 99 0.60 22.39 13.17
N ARG A 100 0.35 21.23 12.59
CA ARG A 100 -0.74 20.33 12.94
C ARG A 100 -0.28 19.14 13.79
N ASP A 101 0.35 18.15 13.18
CA ASP A 101 0.71 16.90 13.87
C ASP A 101 1.77 17.10 14.96
N GLN A 102 2.68 18.05 14.76
CA GLN A 102 3.75 18.38 15.70
C GLN A 102 3.42 19.54 16.64
N CYS A 103 2.26 20.17 16.49
CA CYS A 103 1.89 21.37 17.23
C CYS A 103 0.45 21.30 17.74
N SER A 104 -0.55 21.67 16.96
CA SER A 104 -1.94 21.79 17.41
C SER A 104 -2.49 20.48 18.00
N TRP A 105 -2.18 19.33 17.43
CA TRP A 105 -2.63 18.04 17.96
C TRP A 105 -1.90 17.60 19.22
N VAL A 106 -0.66 18.04 19.42
CA VAL A 106 0.12 17.77 20.65
C VAL A 106 -0.39 18.64 21.81
N HIS A 107 -0.75 19.89 21.52
CA HIS A 107 -1.12 20.89 22.52
C HIS A 107 -2.62 21.23 22.50
N MET A 108 -3.51 20.29 22.14
CA MET A 108 -4.97 20.50 22.09
C MET A 108 -5.58 21.04 23.38
N ARG A 109 -4.94 20.81 24.54
CA ARG A 109 -5.39 21.27 25.86
C ARG A 109 -4.66 22.53 26.35
N GLU A 110 -3.73 23.06 25.57
CA GLU A 110 -2.85 24.17 25.92
C GLU A 110 -2.68 25.12 24.71
N PRO A 111 -3.75 25.84 24.28
CA PRO A 111 -3.73 26.67 23.06
C PRO A 111 -2.63 27.74 23.01
N GLU A 112 -2.29 28.32 24.16
CA GLU A 112 -1.20 29.32 24.25
C GLU A 112 0.15 28.65 23.86
N LYS A 113 0.44 27.48 24.41
CA LYS A 113 1.64 26.72 24.06
C LYS A 113 1.61 26.24 22.60
N ALA A 114 0.43 25.91 22.07
CA ALA A 114 0.28 25.58 20.66
C ALA A 114 0.65 26.77 19.77
N THR A 115 0.24 27.98 20.14
CA THR A 115 0.56 29.20 19.39
C THR A 115 2.06 29.51 19.44
N GLU A 116 2.67 29.47 20.62
CA GLU A 116 4.12 29.66 20.76
C GLU A 116 4.92 28.60 19.98
N LYS A 117 4.53 27.32 20.10
CA LYS A 117 5.15 26.25 19.32
C LYS A 117 5.01 26.44 17.80
N ALA A 118 3.90 26.98 17.33
CA ALA A 118 3.72 27.31 15.91
C ALA A 118 4.67 28.41 15.45
N LYS A 119 4.89 29.43 16.28
CA LYS A 119 5.89 30.50 16.03
C LYS A 119 7.30 29.92 15.93
N ASP A 120 7.70 29.05 16.87
CA ASP A 120 9.00 28.39 16.85
C ASP A 120 9.21 27.56 15.57
N LEU A 121 8.23 26.73 15.20
CA LEU A 121 8.31 25.90 14.00
C LEU A 121 8.43 26.75 12.71
N ILE A 122 7.76 27.90 12.66
CA ILE A 122 7.86 28.83 11.52
C ILE A 122 9.22 29.51 11.51
N ARG A 123 9.72 29.97 12.66
CA ARG A 123 11.05 30.59 12.79
C ARG A 123 12.13 29.62 12.29
N MET A 124 12.08 28.36 12.73
CA MET A 124 12.97 27.31 12.28
C MET A 124 12.90 27.07 10.76
N ALA A 125 11.67 27.04 10.23
CA ALA A 125 11.46 26.84 8.79
C ALA A 125 11.96 28.04 7.96
N VAL A 126 11.75 29.26 8.41
CA VAL A 126 12.26 30.47 7.76
C VAL A 126 13.79 30.52 7.79
N ALA A 127 14.42 30.18 8.92
CA ALA A 127 15.87 30.13 9.04
C ALA A 127 16.49 29.10 8.05
N LYS A 128 15.88 27.93 7.91
CA LYS A 128 16.31 26.95 6.90
C LYS A 128 16.03 27.44 5.49
N ALA A 129 14.83 27.98 5.24
CA ALA A 129 14.43 28.46 3.91
C ALA A 129 15.38 29.52 3.36
N ALA A 130 15.94 30.37 4.21
CA ALA A 130 16.95 31.37 3.83
C ALA A 130 18.22 30.74 3.21
N LEU A 131 18.55 29.50 3.58
CA LEU A 131 19.73 28.76 3.15
C LEU A 131 19.45 27.70 2.08
N LEU A 132 18.22 27.58 1.60
CA LEU A 132 17.88 26.61 0.56
C LEU A 132 18.54 26.98 -0.77
N GLU A 133 18.98 25.95 -1.48
CA GLU A 133 19.54 26.05 -2.81
C GLU A 133 18.61 25.41 -3.84
N PRO A 134 18.58 25.90 -5.10
CA PRO A 134 17.80 25.27 -6.15
C PRO A 134 18.32 23.86 -6.42
N GLY A 135 17.39 22.92 -6.58
CA GLY A 135 17.74 21.55 -6.93
C GLY A 135 17.50 21.29 -8.41
N ASP A 136 18.42 20.55 -9.03
CA ASP A 136 18.26 20.02 -10.38
C ASP A 136 17.76 18.59 -10.33
N GLU A 137 16.78 18.27 -11.17
CA GLU A 137 16.22 16.94 -11.31
C GLU A 137 16.71 16.29 -12.62
N PRO A 138 17.70 15.41 -12.57
CA PRO A 138 18.11 14.67 -13.76
C PRO A 138 16.95 13.87 -14.33
N GLU A 139 16.76 13.93 -15.64
CA GLU A 139 15.84 13.08 -16.36
C GLU A 139 16.50 11.76 -16.71
N ILE A 140 15.75 10.67 -16.53
CA ILE A 140 16.17 9.30 -16.82
C ILE A 140 15.21 8.69 -17.81
N ASP A 141 15.73 8.03 -18.83
CA ASP A 141 14.94 7.29 -19.80
C ASP A 141 14.24 6.10 -19.13
N VAL A 142 13.00 5.83 -19.52
CA VAL A 142 12.17 4.75 -19.00
C VAL A 142 12.03 3.66 -20.05
N ASN A 143 12.36 2.42 -19.70
CA ASN A 143 12.02 1.25 -20.49
C ASN A 143 10.49 1.10 -20.53
N PRO A 144 9.84 1.13 -21.73
CA PRO A 144 8.39 1.08 -21.84
C PRO A 144 7.82 -0.35 -21.70
N SER A 145 8.27 -1.06 -20.68
CA SER A 145 7.80 -2.42 -20.38
C SER A 145 7.51 -2.62 -18.89
N ALA A 146 6.71 -3.62 -18.57
CA ALA A 146 6.29 -3.93 -17.20
C ALA A 146 6.52 -5.40 -16.85
N LEU A 147 6.88 -5.65 -15.58
CA LEU A 147 6.84 -6.97 -14.96
C LEU A 147 5.57 -7.09 -14.11
N VAL A 148 4.86 -8.19 -14.27
CA VAL A 148 3.76 -8.60 -13.37
C VAL A 148 4.17 -9.87 -12.65
N ILE A 149 4.25 -9.82 -11.32
CA ILE A 149 4.58 -10.97 -10.47
C ILE A 149 3.28 -11.59 -9.98
N GLY A 150 2.93 -12.76 -10.53
CA GLY A 150 1.70 -13.50 -10.26
C GLY A 150 0.71 -13.48 -11.43
N GLY A 151 0.32 -14.67 -11.89
CA GLY A 151 -0.58 -14.92 -13.03
C GLY A 151 -2.03 -15.18 -12.61
N GLY A 152 -2.45 -14.74 -11.40
CA GLY A 152 -3.85 -14.76 -10.98
C GLY A 152 -4.72 -13.72 -11.70
N VAL A 153 -6.02 -13.65 -11.36
CA VAL A 153 -6.95 -12.73 -12.02
C VAL A 153 -6.49 -11.27 -11.99
N SER A 154 -5.90 -10.82 -10.89
CA SER A 154 -5.41 -9.44 -10.75
C SER A 154 -4.23 -9.19 -11.68
N GLY A 155 -3.23 -10.08 -11.67
CA GLY A 155 -2.05 -9.95 -12.52
C GLY A 155 -2.40 -10.01 -14.00
N MET A 156 -3.24 -10.96 -14.40
CA MET A 156 -3.71 -11.07 -15.78
C MET A 156 -4.48 -9.82 -16.25
N ARG A 157 -5.33 -9.24 -15.40
CA ARG A 157 -6.07 -8.00 -15.72
C ARG A 157 -5.16 -6.80 -15.81
N ALA A 158 -4.19 -6.67 -14.91
CA ALA A 158 -3.18 -5.61 -14.98
C ALA A 158 -2.35 -5.74 -16.27
N ALA A 159 -1.86 -6.93 -16.57
CA ALA A 159 -1.06 -7.20 -17.77
C ALA A 159 -1.81 -6.87 -19.06
N LEU A 160 -3.06 -7.34 -19.20
CA LEU A 160 -3.90 -7.00 -20.37
C LEU A 160 -4.12 -5.50 -20.50
N SER A 161 -4.45 -4.82 -19.39
CA SER A 161 -4.72 -3.38 -19.44
C SER A 161 -3.47 -2.55 -19.80
N ILE A 162 -2.27 -3.00 -19.43
CA ILE A 162 -1.00 -2.38 -19.82
C ILE A 162 -0.69 -2.69 -21.29
N ALA A 163 -0.86 -3.93 -21.72
CA ALA A 163 -0.58 -4.39 -23.07
C ALA A 163 -1.55 -3.75 -24.11
N ASP A 164 -2.83 -3.62 -23.76
CA ASP A 164 -3.84 -2.92 -24.57
C ASP A 164 -3.51 -1.42 -24.77
N GLN A 165 -2.69 -0.82 -23.89
CA GLN A 165 -2.15 0.55 -24.04
C GLN A 165 -0.86 0.60 -24.90
N GLY A 166 -0.38 -0.55 -25.39
CA GLY A 166 0.76 -0.63 -26.31
C GLY A 166 2.11 -0.87 -25.66
N PHE A 167 2.17 -1.20 -24.36
CA PHE A 167 3.40 -1.53 -23.63
C PHE A 167 3.64 -3.03 -23.55
N ASP A 168 4.90 -3.45 -23.56
CA ASP A 168 5.25 -4.86 -23.40
C ASP A 168 5.18 -5.28 -21.94
N VAL A 169 4.67 -6.49 -21.70
CA VAL A 169 4.47 -7.02 -20.34
C VAL A 169 5.01 -8.44 -20.23
N THR A 170 5.77 -8.69 -19.18
CA THR A 170 6.16 -10.04 -18.79
C THR A 170 5.41 -10.45 -17.53
N ILE A 171 4.66 -11.55 -17.58
CA ILE A 171 4.05 -12.20 -16.41
C ILE A 171 4.98 -13.30 -15.94
N VAL A 172 5.34 -13.26 -14.65
CA VAL A 172 6.08 -14.36 -13.97
C VAL A 172 5.12 -15.03 -13.00
N GLU A 173 4.82 -16.33 -13.25
CA GLU A 173 3.94 -17.16 -12.44
C GLU A 173 4.70 -18.38 -11.93
N LYS A 174 4.61 -18.64 -10.61
CA LYS A 174 5.31 -19.76 -9.99
C LYS A 174 4.69 -21.12 -10.29
N GLU A 175 3.37 -21.14 -10.50
CA GLU A 175 2.63 -22.35 -10.82
C GLU A 175 2.71 -22.68 -12.32
N HIS A 176 2.33 -23.91 -12.67
CA HIS A 176 2.28 -24.37 -14.06
C HIS A 176 1.20 -23.64 -14.87
N ASN A 177 0.06 -23.30 -14.24
CA ASN A 177 -1.10 -22.71 -14.91
C ASN A 177 -1.36 -21.27 -14.43
N LEU A 178 -1.79 -20.41 -15.37
CA LEU A 178 -2.41 -19.13 -15.03
C LEU A 178 -3.80 -19.34 -14.41
N GLY A 179 -4.25 -18.37 -13.59
CA GLY A 179 -5.59 -18.37 -12.98
C GLY A 179 -5.57 -18.26 -11.46
N GLY A 180 -4.47 -18.67 -10.83
CA GLY A 180 -4.27 -18.63 -9.38
C GLY A 180 -5.38 -19.36 -8.62
N LYS A 181 -5.83 -18.81 -7.49
CA LYS A 181 -6.82 -19.47 -6.61
C LYS A 181 -8.16 -19.75 -7.28
N LEU A 182 -8.54 -18.99 -8.32
CA LEU A 182 -9.81 -19.18 -9.02
C LEU A 182 -9.91 -20.51 -9.78
N LEU A 183 -8.80 -21.17 -10.08
CA LEU A 183 -8.78 -22.52 -10.67
C LEU A 183 -9.45 -23.56 -9.76
N GLY A 184 -9.44 -23.36 -8.45
CA GLY A 184 -10.03 -24.27 -7.48
C GLY A 184 -11.52 -24.00 -7.16
N PHE A 185 -12.13 -22.97 -7.76
CA PHE A 185 -13.53 -22.64 -7.50
C PHE A 185 -14.46 -23.25 -8.55
N ASP A 186 -15.61 -23.79 -8.11
CA ASP A 186 -16.69 -24.22 -9.00
C ASP A 186 -17.46 -23.01 -9.52
N SER A 187 -17.89 -22.13 -8.61
CA SER A 187 -18.67 -20.96 -8.96
C SER A 187 -18.28 -19.72 -8.13
N LEU A 188 -18.55 -18.54 -8.67
CA LEU A 188 -18.19 -17.26 -8.09
C LEU A 188 -19.40 -16.55 -7.47
N PHE A 189 -19.21 -15.93 -6.31
CA PHE A 189 -20.23 -15.04 -5.73
C PHE A 189 -20.09 -13.61 -6.28
N PRO A 190 -21.15 -12.79 -6.33
CA PRO A 190 -22.51 -13.09 -5.87
C PRO A 190 -23.41 -13.76 -6.94
N HIS A 191 -22.97 -13.87 -8.19
CA HIS A 191 -23.81 -14.25 -9.34
C HIS A 191 -23.87 -15.75 -9.61
N LYS A 192 -23.13 -16.56 -8.86
CA LYS A 192 -23.00 -18.02 -9.04
C LYS A 192 -22.54 -18.44 -10.46
N GLN A 193 -21.87 -17.52 -11.18
CA GLN A 193 -21.25 -17.81 -12.46
C GLN A 193 -20.11 -18.81 -12.29
N LYS A 194 -19.94 -19.74 -13.22
CA LYS A 194 -18.82 -20.69 -13.17
C LYS A 194 -17.48 -19.97 -13.26
N ALA A 195 -16.52 -20.39 -12.45
CA ALA A 195 -15.19 -19.78 -12.45
C ALA A 195 -14.48 -19.95 -13.80
N SER A 196 -14.66 -21.09 -14.47
CA SER A 196 -14.14 -21.37 -15.82
C SER A 196 -14.63 -20.36 -16.87
N GLU A 197 -15.90 -19.96 -16.83
CA GLU A 197 -16.48 -18.97 -17.76
C GLU A 197 -15.82 -17.59 -17.67
N VAL A 198 -15.22 -17.27 -16.52
CA VAL A 198 -14.47 -16.02 -16.30
C VAL A 198 -12.99 -16.19 -16.64
N LEU A 199 -12.40 -17.33 -16.23
CA LEU A 199 -10.96 -17.57 -16.35
C LEU A 199 -10.53 -17.94 -17.77
N GLU A 200 -11.24 -18.85 -18.44
CA GLU A 200 -10.81 -19.36 -19.76
C GLU A 200 -10.68 -18.24 -20.81
N PRO A 201 -11.66 -17.33 -20.96
CA PRO A 201 -11.52 -16.20 -21.88
C PRO A 201 -10.39 -15.25 -21.49
N LEU A 202 -10.16 -15.06 -20.17
CA LEU A 202 -9.11 -14.19 -19.67
C LEU A 202 -7.73 -14.78 -19.95
N ILE A 203 -7.52 -16.06 -19.64
CA ILE A 203 -6.28 -16.80 -19.92
C ILE A 203 -6.01 -16.78 -21.43
N LYS A 204 -7.01 -17.08 -22.25
CA LYS A 204 -6.88 -17.07 -23.71
C LYS A 204 -6.41 -15.70 -24.21
N ARG A 205 -7.03 -14.60 -23.74
CA ARG A 205 -6.62 -13.24 -24.12
C ARG A 205 -5.17 -12.95 -23.72
N VAL A 206 -4.75 -13.34 -22.52
CA VAL A 206 -3.38 -13.14 -22.02
C VAL A 206 -2.38 -13.92 -22.86
N THR A 207 -2.63 -15.21 -23.10
CA THR A 207 -1.68 -16.10 -23.78
C THR A 207 -1.57 -15.83 -25.28
N THR A 208 -2.59 -15.20 -25.89
CA THR A 208 -2.58 -14.85 -27.33
C THR A 208 -2.24 -13.39 -27.60
N HIS A 209 -2.04 -12.57 -26.56
CA HIS A 209 -1.76 -11.14 -26.76
C HIS A 209 -0.30 -10.93 -27.23
N PRO A 210 -0.04 -10.22 -28.35
CA PRO A 210 1.29 -10.11 -28.94
C PRO A 210 2.32 -9.39 -28.06
N ARG A 211 1.87 -8.59 -27.08
CA ARG A 211 2.73 -7.83 -26.16
C ARG A 211 2.82 -8.44 -24.77
N ILE A 212 2.27 -9.64 -24.56
CA ILE A 212 2.36 -10.31 -23.25
C ILE A 212 3.20 -11.56 -23.40
N ARG A 213 4.30 -11.58 -22.64
CA ARG A 213 5.13 -12.77 -22.45
C ARG A 213 4.74 -13.44 -21.13
N VAL A 214 4.37 -14.70 -21.18
CA VAL A 214 4.01 -15.48 -19.98
C VAL A 214 5.12 -16.47 -19.66
N LEU A 215 5.60 -16.45 -18.42
CA LEU A 215 6.61 -17.35 -17.87
C LEU A 215 5.98 -18.07 -16.68
N THR A 216 5.51 -19.29 -16.88
CA THR A 216 5.05 -20.20 -15.83
C THR A 216 6.22 -20.97 -15.22
N GLU A 217 5.99 -21.64 -14.07
CA GLU A 217 7.03 -22.37 -13.33
C GLU A 217 8.28 -21.50 -13.09
N SER A 218 8.04 -20.21 -12.87
CA SER A 218 9.07 -19.17 -12.83
C SER A 218 8.96 -18.31 -11.59
N VAL A 219 10.12 -17.98 -11.01
CA VAL A 219 10.20 -17.13 -9.81
C VAL A 219 11.21 -16.01 -10.01
N VAL A 220 10.89 -14.83 -9.49
CA VAL A 220 11.84 -13.71 -9.42
C VAL A 220 12.90 -14.02 -8.36
N LYS A 221 14.16 -13.84 -8.70
CA LYS A 221 15.32 -14.12 -7.83
C LYS A 221 16.09 -12.87 -7.42
N SER A 222 16.08 -11.86 -8.26
CA SER A 222 16.72 -10.58 -7.94
C SER A 222 16.03 -9.42 -8.66
N VAL A 223 16.03 -8.27 -8.00
CA VAL A 223 15.56 -7.00 -8.57
C VAL A 223 16.55 -5.93 -8.16
N TYR A 224 17.14 -5.26 -9.14
CA TYR A 224 18.03 -4.12 -8.96
C TYR A 224 17.54 -2.93 -9.78
N GLY A 225 18.07 -1.74 -9.50
CA GLY A 225 17.71 -0.56 -10.27
C GLY A 225 16.63 0.30 -9.63
N PHE A 226 15.87 1.01 -10.46
CA PHE A 226 14.97 2.09 -10.05
C PHE A 226 13.85 2.26 -11.07
N ILE A 227 12.87 3.11 -10.77
CA ILE A 227 11.77 3.42 -11.69
C ILE A 227 12.29 3.74 -13.10
N GLY A 228 11.74 3.06 -14.07
CA GLY A 228 12.16 3.17 -15.46
C GLY A 228 13.22 2.15 -15.89
N ASN A 229 14.01 1.61 -14.95
CA ASN A 229 15.15 0.73 -15.25
C ASN A 229 15.37 -0.31 -14.14
N PHE A 230 14.47 -1.26 -14.02
CA PHE A 230 14.62 -2.39 -13.12
C PHE A 230 15.25 -3.58 -13.85
N ASP A 231 16.41 -4.04 -13.39
CA ASP A 231 17.06 -5.27 -13.84
C ASP A 231 16.49 -6.43 -13.04
N ILE A 232 15.85 -7.36 -13.75
CA ILE A 232 15.14 -8.49 -13.18
C ILE A 232 15.90 -9.77 -13.47
N GLY A 233 16.26 -10.52 -12.43
CA GLY A 233 16.74 -11.88 -12.54
C GLY A 233 15.64 -12.87 -12.16
N ILE A 234 15.37 -13.84 -13.01
CA ILE A 234 14.39 -14.90 -12.79
C ILE A 234 15.02 -16.28 -12.90
N ASN A 235 14.36 -17.26 -12.29
CA ASN A 235 14.56 -18.67 -12.58
C ASN A 235 13.29 -19.18 -13.29
N ALA A 236 13.41 -19.51 -14.57
CA ALA A 236 12.33 -20.02 -15.42
C ALA A 236 12.58 -21.51 -15.75
N GLY A 237 11.81 -22.41 -15.13
CA GLY A 237 11.96 -23.85 -15.34
C GLY A 237 13.39 -24.37 -15.10
N GLY A 238 14.10 -23.83 -14.11
CA GLY A 238 15.49 -24.18 -13.77
C GLY A 238 16.57 -23.42 -14.55
N LYS A 239 16.20 -22.53 -15.49
CA LYS A 239 17.13 -21.68 -16.24
C LYS A 239 17.09 -20.24 -15.72
N ALA A 240 18.28 -19.65 -15.50
CA ALA A 240 18.41 -18.26 -15.16
C ALA A 240 18.23 -17.38 -16.40
N GLU A 241 17.41 -16.34 -16.28
CA GLU A 241 17.21 -15.32 -17.32
C GLU A 241 17.22 -13.93 -16.68
N ASN A 242 17.77 -12.94 -17.38
CA ASN A 242 17.77 -11.55 -16.96
C ASN A 242 17.16 -10.68 -18.05
N PHE A 243 16.38 -9.68 -17.65
CA PHE A 243 15.81 -8.65 -18.53
C PHE A 243 15.54 -7.37 -17.76
N ASN A 244 15.31 -6.26 -18.48
CA ASN A 244 15.06 -4.95 -17.89
C ASN A 244 13.62 -4.52 -18.15
N VAL A 245 12.98 -3.86 -17.14
CA VAL A 245 11.62 -3.31 -17.23
C VAL A 245 11.53 -1.94 -16.58
N GLY A 246 10.57 -1.13 -17.01
CA GLY A 246 10.33 0.20 -16.42
C GLY A 246 9.51 0.18 -15.15
N THR A 247 8.60 -0.79 -14.98
CA THR A 247 7.69 -0.86 -13.83
C THR A 247 7.44 -2.29 -13.37
N ILE A 248 7.09 -2.47 -12.09
CA ILE A 248 6.81 -3.78 -11.48
C ILE A 248 5.45 -3.77 -10.80
N ILE A 249 4.65 -4.80 -11.00
CA ILE A 249 3.35 -5.00 -10.37
C ILE A 249 3.39 -6.27 -9.52
N VAL A 250 3.14 -6.12 -8.21
CA VAL A 250 3.03 -7.22 -7.26
C VAL A 250 1.57 -7.69 -7.21
N ALA A 251 1.32 -8.87 -7.74
CA ALA A 251 -0.01 -9.49 -7.84
C ALA A 251 0.02 -10.96 -7.37
N VAL A 252 0.89 -11.30 -6.42
CA VAL A 252 1.16 -12.66 -5.94
C VAL A 252 -0.01 -13.31 -5.20
N GLY A 253 -1.07 -12.55 -4.91
CA GLY A 253 -2.25 -13.09 -4.26
C GLY A 253 -2.09 -13.30 -2.74
N ALA A 254 -2.86 -14.26 -2.21
CA ALA A 254 -2.85 -14.67 -0.82
C ALA A 254 -3.11 -16.19 -0.73
N GLU A 255 -2.82 -16.79 0.39
CA GLU A 255 -3.09 -18.20 0.68
C GLU A 255 -4.34 -18.34 1.56
N VAL A 256 -4.94 -19.53 1.60
CA VAL A 256 -6.02 -19.86 2.51
C VAL A 256 -5.42 -20.55 3.72
N LEU A 257 -5.75 -20.10 4.93
CA LEU A 257 -5.26 -20.73 6.16
C LEU A 257 -5.73 -22.19 6.25
N GLU A 258 -4.79 -23.12 6.44
CA GLU A 258 -5.10 -24.47 6.90
C GLU A 258 -5.34 -24.43 8.43
N PRO A 259 -6.57 -24.72 8.90
CA PRO A 259 -6.92 -24.52 10.30
C PRO A 259 -6.57 -25.73 11.18
N ARG A 260 -5.35 -26.28 11.07
CA ARG A 260 -4.89 -27.42 11.86
C ARG A 260 -5.02 -27.12 13.36
N GLY A 261 -5.56 -28.10 14.12
CA GLY A 261 -5.85 -27.96 15.55
C GLY A 261 -7.11 -27.18 15.89
N LEU A 262 -7.88 -26.71 14.89
CA LEU A 262 -9.19 -26.08 15.08
C LEU A 262 -10.30 -27.02 14.66
N TYR A 263 -11.29 -27.22 15.55
CA TYR A 263 -12.54 -27.95 15.23
C TYR A 263 -12.34 -29.34 14.61
N LEU A 264 -11.28 -30.07 15.01
CA LEU A 264 -10.91 -31.39 14.51
C LEU A 264 -10.42 -31.41 13.04
N TYR A 265 -10.05 -30.26 12.44
CA TYR A 265 -9.50 -30.24 11.10
C TYR A 265 -8.14 -30.95 11.04
N GLY A 266 -8.00 -31.89 10.11
CA GLY A 266 -6.83 -32.77 9.98
C GLY A 266 -6.87 -34.01 10.87
N GLU A 267 -7.83 -34.11 11.81
CA GLU A 267 -8.05 -35.26 12.69
C GLU A 267 -9.26 -36.09 12.24
N ASP A 268 -10.32 -35.42 11.77
CA ASP A 268 -11.54 -36.06 11.27
C ASP A 268 -11.76 -35.69 9.79
N PRO A 269 -11.86 -36.66 8.88
CA PRO A 269 -12.04 -36.42 7.44
C PRO A 269 -13.37 -35.76 7.05
N ARG A 270 -14.33 -35.69 7.98
CA ARG A 270 -15.61 -35.00 7.79
C ARG A 270 -15.49 -33.49 8.00
N VAL A 271 -14.34 -33.00 8.49
CA VAL A 271 -14.08 -31.57 8.69
C VAL A 271 -13.22 -31.07 7.55
N VAL A 272 -13.77 -30.17 6.75
CA VAL A 272 -13.10 -29.58 5.56
C VAL A 272 -13.22 -28.07 5.56
N THR A 273 -12.39 -27.40 4.77
CA THR A 273 -12.47 -25.95 4.53
C THR A 273 -13.47 -25.62 3.42
N GLN A 274 -13.83 -24.33 3.27
CA GLN A 274 -14.65 -23.87 2.13
C GLN A 274 -13.98 -24.19 0.78
N SER A 275 -12.66 -24.05 0.68
CA SER A 275 -11.93 -24.36 -0.55
C SER A 275 -11.97 -25.85 -0.92
N GLU A 276 -11.90 -26.73 0.08
CA GLU A 276 -12.05 -28.19 -0.13
C GLU A 276 -13.49 -28.54 -0.48
N LEU A 277 -14.50 -27.85 0.11
CA LEU A 277 -15.89 -28.00 -0.29
C LEU A 277 -16.12 -27.61 -1.77
N GLU A 278 -15.47 -26.54 -2.27
CA GLU A 278 -15.52 -26.16 -3.69
C GLU A 278 -15.06 -27.31 -4.59
N GLN A 279 -13.93 -27.94 -4.23
CA GLN A 279 -13.40 -29.09 -4.98
C GLN A 279 -14.35 -30.29 -4.94
N LEU A 280 -14.97 -30.56 -3.79
CA LEU A 280 -15.99 -31.61 -3.64
C LEU A 280 -17.25 -31.32 -4.44
N LEU A 281 -17.68 -30.05 -4.49
CA LEU A 281 -18.83 -29.60 -5.29
C LEU A 281 -18.55 -29.74 -6.79
N HIS A 282 -17.37 -29.30 -7.23
CA HIS A 282 -16.92 -29.46 -8.62
C HIS A 282 -16.88 -30.94 -9.04
N ALA A 283 -16.38 -31.81 -8.16
CA ALA A 283 -16.32 -33.25 -8.41
C ALA A 283 -17.66 -34.00 -8.21
N GLY A 284 -18.72 -33.30 -7.76
CA GLY A 284 -20.02 -33.94 -7.46
C GLY A 284 -20.01 -34.90 -6.27
N ARG A 285 -19.01 -34.85 -5.39
CA ARG A 285 -18.73 -35.82 -4.32
C ARG A 285 -19.25 -35.44 -2.92
N VAL A 286 -20.11 -34.43 -2.79
CA VAL A 286 -20.70 -34.09 -1.50
C VAL A 286 -21.84 -35.08 -1.19
N ALA A 287 -21.63 -35.98 -0.24
CA ALA A 287 -22.59 -37.03 0.13
C ALA A 287 -23.36 -36.74 1.45
N ALA A 288 -22.94 -35.73 2.23
CA ALA A 288 -23.49 -35.39 3.55
C ALA A 288 -24.95 -34.93 3.48
N GLY A 289 -25.80 -35.38 4.39
CA GLY A 289 -27.22 -34.96 4.52
C GLY A 289 -27.36 -33.65 5.30
N ARG A 290 -26.62 -33.52 6.41
CA ARG A 290 -26.62 -32.33 7.28
C ARG A 290 -25.22 -31.73 7.33
N ILE A 291 -25.13 -30.44 6.97
CA ILE A 291 -23.89 -29.71 6.88
C ILE A 291 -23.91 -28.51 7.83
N VAL A 292 -22.88 -28.36 8.63
CA VAL A 292 -22.67 -27.20 9.49
C VAL A 292 -21.45 -26.43 8.99
N MET A 293 -21.57 -25.11 8.85
CA MET A 293 -20.49 -24.21 8.43
C MET A 293 -20.13 -23.27 9.58
N ILE A 294 -18.86 -23.22 10.00
CA ILE A 294 -18.38 -22.30 11.05
C ILE A 294 -17.60 -21.17 10.40
N GLN A 295 -18.10 -19.93 10.61
CA GLN A 295 -17.44 -18.73 10.12
C GLN A 295 -16.31 -18.27 11.06
N CYS A 296 -15.33 -17.55 10.52
CA CYS A 296 -14.20 -16.99 11.24
C CYS A 296 -13.28 -18.05 11.92
N ALA A 297 -13.18 -19.26 11.38
CA ALA A 297 -12.25 -20.29 11.89
C ALA A 297 -10.80 -19.83 11.68
N GLY A 298 -10.10 -19.43 12.76
CA GLY A 298 -8.73 -18.92 12.74
C GLY A 298 -8.58 -17.44 12.30
N SER A 299 -9.69 -16.67 12.27
CA SER A 299 -9.72 -15.25 11.90
C SER A 299 -10.42 -14.43 12.99
N ARG A 300 -10.15 -13.11 13.04
CA ARG A 300 -10.66 -12.19 14.07
C ARG A 300 -10.29 -12.69 15.50
N SER A 301 -9.09 -13.19 15.61
CA SER A 301 -8.44 -13.67 16.84
C SER A 301 -7.30 -12.73 17.25
N VAL A 302 -6.66 -13.02 18.38
CA VAL A 302 -5.48 -12.27 18.82
C VAL A 302 -4.34 -12.38 17.80
N GLU A 303 -4.13 -13.56 17.21
CA GLU A 303 -3.08 -13.77 16.21
C GLU A 303 -3.40 -13.16 14.83
N ARG A 304 -4.68 -13.12 14.46
CA ARG A 304 -5.17 -12.62 13.17
C ARG A 304 -6.38 -11.73 13.39
N PRO A 305 -6.15 -10.46 13.78
CA PRO A 305 -7.24 -9.56 14.20
C PRO A 305 -8.14 -9.11 13.03
N TYR A 306 -7.72 -9.30 11.80
CA TYR A 306 -8.44 -8.87 10.60
C TYR A 306 -9.55 -9.85 10.17
N CYS A 307 -10.48 -9.34 9.37
CA CYS A 307 -11.50 -10.09 8.65
C CYS A 307 -11.10 -10.24 7.17
N SER A 308 -11.25 -11.44 6.62
CA SER A 308 -10.98 -11.68 5.18
C SER A 308 -12.07 -11.16 4.25
N ARG A 309 -13.21 -10.68 4.77
CA ARG A 309 -14.29 -10.00 4.02
C ARG A 309 -15.02 -10.88 2.98
N ILE A 310 -14.42 -11.96 2.51
CA ILE A 310 -14.95 -12.81 1.43
C ILE A 310 -15.59 -14.10 1.93
N CYS A 311 -15.10 -14.67 3.03
CA CYS A 311 -15.50 -16.02 3.48
C CYS A 311 -16.98 -16.14 3.87
N CYS A 312 -17.64 -15.08 4.33
CA CYS A 312 -19.07 -15.09 4.56
C CYS A 312 -19.86 -15.24 3.24
N ASN A 313 -19.45 -14.54 2.19
CA ASN A 313 -20.11 -14.61 0.89
C ASN A 313 -19.85 -15.95 0.20
N GLU A 314 -18.66 -16.50 0.33
CA GLU A 314 -18.31 -17.84 -0.13
C GLU A 314 -19.16 -18.90 0.56
N ALA A 315 -19.25 -18.85 1.89
CA ALA A 315 -20.08 -19.77 2.66
C ALA A 315 -21.57 -19.66 2.32
N VAL A 316 -22.11 -18.45 2.16
CA VAL A 316 -23.52 -18.26 1.77
C VAL A 316 -23.79 -18.84 0.38
N LYS A 317 -22.90 -18.60 -0.60
CA LYS A 317 -23.00 -19.19 -1.94
C LYS A 317 -22.95 -20.73 -1.87
N ASN A 318 -22.00 -21.29 -1.14
CA ASN A 318 -21.84 -22.73 -1.00
C ASN A 318 -23.03 -23.35 -0.25
N ALA A 319 -23.55 -22.67 0.78
CA ALA A 319 -24.75 -23.09 1.49
C ALA A 319 -25.97 -23.20 0.55
N ILE A 320 -26.14 -22.25 -0.38
CA ILE A 320 -27.19 -22.32 -1.40
C ILE A 320 -27.01 -23.55 -2.30
N ASN A 321 -25.80 -23.71 -2.86
CA ASN A 321 -25.50 -24.82 -3.78
C ASN A 321 -25.73 -26.20 -3.13
N VAL A 322 -25.46 -26.29 -1.83
CA VAL A 322 -25.69 -27.52 -1.05
C VAL A 322 -27.18 -27.71 -0.71
N ALA A 323 -27.86 -26.65 -0.29
CA ALA A 323 -29.29 -26.70 0.07
C ALA A 323 -30.18 -27.02 -1.14
N GLU A 324 -29.85 -26.52 -2.33
CA GLU A 324 -30.58 -26.83 -3.58
C GLU A 324 -30.55 -28.32 -3.94
N LYS A 325 -29.62 -29.09 -3.39
CA LYS A 325 -29.56 -30.55 -3.52
C LYS A 325 -30.29 -31.30 -2.41
N GLY A 326 -31.17 -30.61 -1.67
CA GLY A 326 -32.04 -31.20 -0.62
C GLY A 326 -31.34 -31.46 0.71
N ARG A 327 -30.20 -30.82 0.98
CA ARG A 327 -29.41 -30.99 2.21
C ARG A 327 -29.78 -29.95 3.25
N GLU A 328 -29.71 -30.32 4.53
CA GLU A 328 -29.92 -29.41 5.65
C GLU A 328 -28.62 -28.66 5.94
N VAL A 329 -28.64 -27.30 5.92
CA VAL A 329 -27.44 -26.46 6.09
C VAL A 329 -27.63 -25.47 7.22
N TYR A 330 -26.63 -25.43 8.12
CA TYR A 330 -26.50 -24.43 9.18
C TYR A 330 -25.26 -23.60 8.96
N VAL A 331 -25.36 -22.28 9.06
CA VAL A 331 -24.22 -21.35 9.05
C VAL A 331 -24.09 -20.69 10.41
N LEU A 332 -23.02 -21.02 11.13
CA LEU A 332 -22.70 -20.47 12.44
C LEU A 332 -21.79 -19.24 12.24
N TYR A 333 -22.22 -18.09 12.74
CA TYR A 333 -21.52 -16.82 12.47
C TYR A 333 -21.44 -15.91 13.69
N ARG A 334 -20.43 -15.04 13.72
CA ARG A 334 -20.30 -13.95 14.71
C ARG A 334 -21.00 -12.70 14.21
N ASP A 335 -20.59 -12.19 13.06
CA ASP A 335 -21.22 -11.12 12.28
C ASP A 335 -21.12 -11.49 10.81
N LEU A 336 -22.24 -11.50 10.11
CA LEU A 336 -22.26 -11.87 8.70
C LEU A 336 -21.89 -10.67 7.82
N GLN A 337 -20.79 -10.79 7.09
CA GLN A 337 -20.23 -9.72 6.24
C GLN A 337 -20.74 -9.85 4.80
N THR A 338 -22.05 -9.61 4.62
CA THR A 338 -22.74 -9.65 3.31
C THR A 338 -23.13 -8.22 2.86
N TYR A 339 -22.16 -7.30 2.91
CA TYR A 339 -22.38 -5.89 2.59
C TYR A 339 -22.57 -5.64 1.07
N GLY A 340 -23.49 -4.75 0.74
CA GLY A 340 -23.85 -4.41 -0.64
C GLY A 340 -25.05 -5.20 -1.17
N ILE A 341 -25.75 -4.64 -2.16
CA ILE A 341 -27.05 -5.14 -2.64
C ILE A 341 -26.99 -6.60 -3.12
N HIS A 342 -25.98 -6.94 -3.91
CA HIS A 342 -25.88 -8.28 -4.48
C HIS A 342 -25.60 -9.34 -3.41
N TYR A 343 -24.76 -9.06 -2.43
CA TYR A 343 -24.41 -9.98 -1.35
C TYR A 343 -25.57 -10.14 -0.34
N SER A 344 -26.25 -9.04 -0.03
CA SER A 344 -27.47 -9.08 0.80
C SER A 344 -28.59 -9.90 0.14
N ARG A 345 -28.77 -9.79 -1.18
CA ARG A 345 -29.72 -10.62 -1.93
C ARG A 345 -29.35 -12.10 -1.90
N LEU A 346 -28.07 -12.42 -1.99
CA LEU A 346 -27.56 -13.80 -1.89
C LEU A 346 -27.87 -14.40 -0.51
N GLU A 347 -27.69 -13.64 0.57
CA GLU A 347 -28.08 -14.04 1.92
C GLU A 347 -29.59 -14.31 2.05
N GLN A 348 -30.43 -13.42 1.49
CA GLN A 348 -31.88 -13.60 1.47
C GLN A 348 -32.28 -14.84 0.66
N GLU A 349 -31.60 -15.12 -0.45
CA GLU A 349 -31.80 -16.34 -1.23
C GLU A 349 -31.49 -17.59 -0.40
N ALA A 350 -30.34 -17.59 0.31
CA ALA A 350 -29.98 -18.69 1.20
C ALA A 350 -31.07 -18.97 2.25
N LYS A 351 -31.61 -17.94 2.89
CA LYS A 351 -32.72 -18.06 3.84
C LYS A 351 -33.99 -18.66 3.21
N ARG A 352 -34.35 -18.21 2.00
CA ARG A 352 -35.48 -18.75 1.24
C ARG A 352 -35.29 -20.22 0.83
N LYS A 353 -34.04 -20.66 0.64
CA LYS A 353 -33.67 -22.05 0.34
C LYS A 353 -33.56 -22.92 1.60
N GLY A 354 -33.92 -22.37 2.77
CA GLY A 354 -33.96 -23.12 4.04
C GLY A 354 -32.63 -23.19 4.78
N VAL A 355 -31.59 -22.41 4.35
CA VAL A 355 -30.35 -22.31 5.10
C VAL A 355 -30.60 -21.62 6.44
N LYS A 356 -30.18 -22.23 7.52
CA LYS A 356 -30.37 -21.76 8.89
C LYS A 356 -29.12 -21.01 9.36
N PHE A 357 -29.32 -19.79 9.86
CA PHE A 357 -28.26 -18.93 10.35
C PHE A 357 -28.32 -18.83 11.87
N LEU A 358 -27.26 -19.26 12.57
CA LEU A 358 -27.19 -19.22 14.03
C LEU A 358 -25.99 -18.34 14.45
N LYS A 359 -26.29 -17.30 15.22
CA LYS A 359 -25.25 -16.41 15.75
C LYS A 359 -24.59 -17.04 16.98
N TYR A 360 -23.25 -16.88 17.10
CA TYR A 360 -22.49 -17.21 18.30
C TYR A 360 -21.63 -16.03 18.75
N GLN A 361 -21.18 -16.04 19.99
CA GLN A 361 -20.31 -15.02 20.58
C GLN A 361 -18.83 -15.41 20.45
N ALA A 362 -17.97 -14.43 20.26
CA ALA A 362 -16.52 -14.66 20.14
C ALA A 362 -15.91 -15.33 21.37
N GLU A 363 -16.41 -14.96 22.54
CA GLU A 363 -15.98 -15.45 23.86
C GLU A 363 -16.47 -16.88 24.16
N LYS A 364 -17.49 -17.34 23.40
CA LYS A 364 -18.07 -18.69 23.51
C LYS A 364 -18.16 -19.32 22.11
N PRO A 365 -17.00 -19.67 21.51
CA PRO A 365 -16.99 -20.30 20.19
C PRO A 365 -17.69 -21.67 20.20
N PRO A 366 -18.19 -22.16 19.06
CA PRO A 366 -18.73 -23.49 18.96
C PRO A 366 -17.72 -24.56 19.41
N LEU A 367 -18.22 -25.60 20.09
CA LEU A 367 -17.44 -26.77 20.45
C LEU A 367 -17.80 -27.93 19.51
N VAL A 368 -16.80 -28.59 18.97
CA VAL A 368 -16.99 -29.73 18.06
C VAL A 368 -16.38 -30.98 18.68
N THR A 369 -17.16 -32.07 18.69
CA THR A 369 -16.69 -33.38 19.14
C THR A 369 -17.11 -34.45 18.11
N ALA A 370 -16.23 -35.43 17.89
CA ALA A 370 -16.51 -36.55 17.01
C ALA A 370 -17.35 -37.60 17.75
N SER A 371 -18.30 -38.22 17.04
CA SER A 371 -19.02 -39.39 17.50
C SER A 371 -19.15 -40.42 16.37
N PRO A 372 -19.47 -41.70 16.67
CA PRO A 372 -19.67 -42.71 15.65
C PRO A 372 -20.74 -42.31 14.62
N ASP A 373 -21.81 -41.64 15.07
CA ASP A 373 -22.97 -41.25 14.27
C ASP A 373 -22.85 -39.87 13.61
N GLY A 374 -21.70 -39.22 13.62
CA GLY A 374 -21.51 -37.89 13.05
C GLY A 374 -20.65 -36.97 13.92
N LEU A 375 -20.66 -35.70 13.58
CA LEU A 375 -20.02 -34.62 14.36
C LEU A 375 -21.09 -33.94 15.24
N LYS A 376 -20.79 -33.75 16.50
CA LYS A 376 -21.63 -32.98 17.43
C LYS A 376 -21.06 -31.56 17.54
N VAL A 377 -21.88 -30.57 17.22
CA VAL A 377 -21.53 -29.15 17.30
C VAL A 377 -22.42 -28.49 18.36
N SER A 378 -21.80 -28.02 19.43
CA SER A 378 -22.50 -27.34 20.53
C SER A 378 -22.14 -25.86 20.53
N LEU A 379 -23.12 -24.97 20.64
CA LEU A 379 -22.93 -23.54 20.71
C LEU A 379 -23.98 -22.88 21.61
N TYR A 380 -23.63 -21.74 22.18
CA TYR A 380 -24.62 -20.85 22.80
C TYR A 380 -25.03 -19.80 21.77
N SER A 381 -26.32 -19.72 21.45
CA SER A 381 -26.87 -18.73 20.54
C SER A 381 -27.50 -17.56 21.28
N PRO A 382 -26.94 -16.34 21.20
CA PRO A 382 -27.51 -15.18 21.86
C PRO A 382 -28.87 -14.75 21.27
N THR A 383 -29.15 -15.18 20.04
CA THR A 383 -30.42 -14.84 19.36
C THR A 383 -31.62 -15.56 20.00
N VAL A 384 -31.47 -16.83 20.36
CA VAL A 384 -32.51 -17.61 21.03
C VAL A 384 -32.29 -17.72 22.54
N ASN A 385 -31.12 -17.21 23.03
CA ASN A 385 -30.70 -17.24 24.43
C ASN A 385 -30.60 -18.65 25.03
N GLU A 386 -30.21 -19.64 24.22
CA GLU A 386 -30.12 -21.04 24.64
C GLU A 386 -28.85 -21.70 24.10
N ALA A 387 -28.48 -22.81 24.74
CA ALA A 387 -27.49 -23.74 24.21
C ALA A 387 -28.15 -24.58 23.11
N VAL A 388 -27.53 -24.58 21.94
CA VAL A 388 -28.00 -25.34 20.77
C VAL A 388 -27.01 -26.46 20.49
N GLU A 389 -27.51 -27.65 20.23
CA GLU A 389 -26.74 -28.81 19.83
C GLU A 389 -27.17 -29.27 18.44
N LEU A 390 -26.23 -29.36 17.52
CA LEU A 390 -26.42 -29.80 16.17
C LEU A 390 -25.63 -31.07 15.90
N ARG A 391 -26.22 -31.99 15.15
CA ARG A 391 -25.46 -33.09 14.55
C ARG A 391 -25.12 -32.72 13.11
N ALA A 392 -23.90 -33.01 12.68
CA ALA A 392 -23.46 -32.79 11.32
C ALA A 392 -22.82 -34.06 10.75
N ASP A 393 -23.11 -34.32 9.49
CA ASP A 393 -22.44 -35.37 8.71
C ASP A 393 -21.11 -34.80 8.14
N MET A 394 -21.06 -33.47 7.95
CA MET A 394 -19.88 -32.75 7.47
C MET A 394 -19.80 -31.35 8.11
N LEU A 395 -18.63 -30.95 8.52
CA LEU A 395 -18.35 -29.63 9.05
C LEU A 395 -17.45 -28.84 8.08
N ILE A 396 -17.85 -27.62 7.76
CA ILE A 396 -17.12 -26.74 6.84
C ILE A 396 -16.57 -25.55 7.60
N LEU A 397 -15.26 -25.30 7.48
CA LEU A 397 -14.60 -24.20 8.14
C LEU A 397 -14.33 -23.05 7.15
N SER A 398 -14.85 -21.87 7.47
CA SER A 398 -14.56 -20.64 6.74
C SER A 398 -13.31 -19.99 7.32
N THR A 399 -12.17 -20.22 6.68
CA THR A 399 -10.85 -19.78 7.11
C THR A 399 -10.43 -18.48 6.44
N PRO A 400 -9.51 -17.70 7.03
CA PRO A 400 -9.04 -16.44 6.44
C PRO A 400 -8.08 -16.66 5.28
N LEU A 401 -7.98 -15.61 4.44
CA LEU A 401 -6.82 -15.42 3.59
C LEU A 401 -5.65 -14.94 4.45
N ILE A 402 -4.48 -15.51 4.20
CA ILE A 402 -3.21 -15.14 4.82
C ILE A 402 -2.22 -14.72 3.73
N PRO A 403 -1.18 -13.92 4.05
CA PRO A 403 -0.11 -13.61 3.10
C PRO A 403 0.53 -14.88 2.53
N VAL A 404 1.05 -14.78 1.30
CA VAL A 404 1.85 -15.87 0.72
C VAL A 404 3.14 -16.09 1.53
N ALA A 405 3.61 -17.33 1.60
CA ALA A 405 4.75 -17.70 2.45
C ALA A 405 6.03 -16.93 2.12
N ASP A 406 6.24 -16.59 0.84
CA ASP A 406 7.39 -15.87 0.32
C ASP A 406 7.23 -14.33 0.32
N ALA A 407 6.14 -13.80 0.90
CA ALA A 407 5.88 -12.35 0.96
C ALA A 407 7.04 -11.55 1.58
N LYS A 408 7.65 -12.07 2.65
CA LYS A 408 8.76 -11.41 3.33
C LYS A 408 10.02 -11.34 2.47
N GLU A 409 10.36 -12.43 1.78
CA GLU A 409 11.51 -12.48 0.87
C GLU A 409 11.31 -11.50 -0.30
N LEU A 410 10.14 -11.53 -0.91
CA LEU A 410 9.79 -10.63 -2.01
C LEU A 410 9.75 -9.16 -1.56
N SER A 411 9.23 -8.86 -0.37
CA SER A 411 9.25 -7.53 0.24
C SER A 411 10.66 -6.97 0.39
N GLN A 412 11.59 -7.78 0.89
CA GLN A 412 13.00 -7.40 1.03
C GLN A 412 13.68 -7.20 -0.32
N MET A 413 13.43 -8.08 -1.28
CA MET A 413 13.97 -8.00 -2.65
C MET A 413 13.51 -6.73 -3.37
N LEU A 414 12.24 -6.41 -3.28
CA LEU A 414 11.63 -5.22 -3.90
C LEU A 414 11.81 -3.94 -3.07
N LYS A 415 12.29 -4.04 -1.81
CA LYS A 415 12.39 -2.94 -0.84
C LYS A 415 11.06 -2.22 -0.64
N VAL A 416 10.00 -3.00 -0.44
CA VAL A 416 8.64 -2.52 -0.20
C VAL A 416 8.13 -3.02 1.16
N PRO A 417 7.32 -2.24 1.90
CA PRO A 417 6.87 -2.62 3.23
C PRO A 417 5.76 -3.68 3.22
N LEU A 418 5.67 -4.43 4.33
CA LEU A 418 4.51 -5.23 4.70
C LEU A 418 3.78 -4.56 5.88
N ASP A 419 2.47 -4.78 5.97
CA ASP A 419 1.68 -4.39 7.14
C ASP A 419 1.94 -5.32 8.34
N SER A 420 1.32 -5.02 9.48
CA SER A 420 1.43 -5.83 10.70
C SER A 420 0.90 -7.27 10.55
N ASN A 421 0.12 -7.54 9.52
CA ASN A 421 -0.44 -8.86 9.22
C ASN A 421 0.36 -9.61 8.13
N GLY A 422 1.39 -8.97 7.55
CA GLY A 422 2.26 -9.54 6.53
C GLY A 422 1.77 -9.34 5.09
N PHE A 423 0.72 -8.57 4.83
CA PHE A 423 0.30 -8.15 3.48
C PHE A 423 1.14 -6.97 3.00
N PHE A 424 1.27 -6.83 1.68
CA PHE A 424 1.99 -5.71 1.09
C PHE A 424 1.26 -4.39 1.36
N MET A 425 1.99 -3.42 1.94
CA MET A 425 1.42 -2.15 2.39
C MET A 425 1.67 -1.05 1.37
N GLU A 426 0.61 -0.33 1.02
CA GLU A 426 0.65 0.83 0.14
C GLU A 426 1.36 2.04 0.76
N ALA A 427 1.80 2.98 -0.09
CA ALA A 427 2.45 4.21 0.36
C ALA A 427 1.52 5.12 1.18
N HIS A 428 0.24 5.18 0.83
CA HIS A 428 -0.76 5.96 1.55
C HIS A 428 -2.18 5.52 1.19
N VAL A 429 -2.98 5.14 2.19
CA VAL A 429 -4.33 4.55 2.03
C VAL A 429 -5.30 5.39 1.19
N LYS A 430 -5.21 6.72 1.20
CA LYS A 430 -6.09 7.63 0.45
C LYS A 430 -5.46 8.20 -0.82
N LEU A 431 -4.19 8.58 -0.76
CA LEU A 431 -3.54 9.37 -1.82
C LEU A 431 -2.75 8.50 -2.80
N ARG A 432 -2.21 7.37 -2.31
CA ARG A 432 -1.41 6.41 -3.10
C ARG A 432 -1.77 4.98 -2.72
N PRO A 433 -3.04 4.55 -2.93
CA PRO A 433 -3.59 3.31 -2.37
C PRO A 433 -3.12 2.04 -3.08
N ILE A 434 -2.39 2.16 -4.17
CA ILE A 434 -1.88 1.05 -5.00
C ILE A 434 -0.42 1.20 -5.37
N ASP A 435 0.22 2.31 -4.98
CA ASP A 435 1.64 2.57 -5.15
C ASP A 435 2.39 2.15 -3.88
N PHE A 436 3.60 1.67 -4.02
CA PHE A 436 4.52 1.60 -2.90
C PHE A 436 5.25 2.93 -2.69
N ALA A 437 5.90 3.08 -1.54
CA ALA A 437 6.83 4.19 -1.31
C ALA A 437 8.03 4.14 -2.25
N THR A 438 8.41 2.93 -2.69
CA THR A 438 9.40 2.71 -3.74
C THR A 438 8.77 2.98 -5.10
N ASP A 439 9.26 4.01 -5.79
CA ASP A 439 8.70 4.46 -7.06
C ASP A 439 8.81 3.40 -8.15
N GLY A 440 7.79 3.30 -9.00
CA GLY A 440 7.74 2.36 -10.13
C GLY A 440 7.30 0.94 -9.76
N ILE A 441 7.02 0.68 -8.48
CA ILE A 441 6.49 -0.59 -7.98
C ILE A 441 5.07 -0.39 -7.45
N PHE A 442 4.17 -1.29 -7.79
CA PHE A 442 2.73 -1.20 -7.51
C PHE A 442 2.20 -2.51 -6.96
N VAL A 443 1.05 -2.46 -6.25
CA VAL A 443 0.41 -3.65 -5.68
C VAL A 443 -1.06 -3.73 -6.05
N CYS A 444 -1.55 -4.95 -6.34
CA CYS A 444 -2.97 -5.20 -6.56
C CYS A 444 -3.44 -6.57 -6.09
N GLY A 445 -4.75 -6.69 -5.94
CA GLY A 445 -5.40 -7.94 -5.55
C GLY A 445 -5.20 -8.29 -4.08
N THR A 446 -5.30 -9.58 -3.77
CA THR A 446 -5.22 -10.06 -2.40
C THR A 446 -3.81 -10.04 -1.81
N ALA A 447 -2.78 -9.78 -2.62
CA ALA A 447 -1.43 -9.47 -2.13
C ALA A 447 -1.41 -8.22 -1.23
N HIS A 448 -2.25 -7.22 -1.54
CA HIS A 448 -2.40 -5.99 -0.77
C HIS A 448 -3.21 -6.21 0.52
N SER A 449 -4.34 -6.87 0.42
CA SER A 449 -5.21 -7.22 1.56
C SER A 449 -6.34 -8.14 1.09
N PRO A 450 -7.01 -8.88 1.97
CA PRO A 450 -8.17 -9.67 1.63
C PRO A 450 -9.27 -8.83 0.97
N LYS A 451 -9.72 -9.24 -0.21
CA LYS A 451 -10.77 -8.56 -1.00
C LYS A 451 -11.41 -9.49 -2.04
N GLY A 452 -12.59 -9.13 -2.51
CA GLY A 452 -13.30 -9.85 -3.57
C GLY A 452 -12.70 -9.66 -4.96
N ILE A 453 -13.15 -10.46 -5.93
CA ILE A 453 -12.68 -10.44 -7.32
C ILE A 453 -12.93 -9.07 -7.97
N GLY A 454 -14.12 -8.48 -7.77
CA GLY A 454 -14.47 -7.17 -8.33
C GLY A 454 -13.51 -6.06 -7.86
N GLU A 455 -13.21 -6.01 -6.56
CA GLU A 455 -12.25 -5.07 -5.98
C GLU A 455 -10.82 -5.34 -6.50
N SER A 456 -10.46 -6.62 -6.60
CA SER A 456 -9.15 -7.04 -7.12
C SER A 456 -8.95 -6.61 -8.58
N VAL A 457 -9.97 -6.75 -9.41
CA VAL A 457 -9.96 -6.30 -10.81
C VAL A 457 -9.92 -4.78 -10.91
N ALA A 458 -10.73 -4.06 -10.13
CA ALA A 458 -10.71 -2.60 -10.10
C ALA A 458 -9.33 -2.07 -9.70
N GLN A 459 -8.71 -2.67 -8.69
CA GLN A 459 -7.36 -2.32 -8.25
C GLN A 459 -6.31 -2.63 -9.33
N ALA A 460 -6.42 -3.76 -10.02
CA ALA A 460 -5.53 -4.12 -11.13
C ALA A 460 -5.59 -3.12 -12.30
N LEU A 461 -6.79 -2.63 -12.65
CA LEU A 461 -6.97 -1.59 -13.67
C LEU A 461 -6.37 -0.25 -13.21
N GLY A 462 -6.56 0.11 -11.94
CA GLY A 462 -5.92 1.29 -11.35
C GLY A 462 -4.39 1.22 -11.38
N VAL A 463 -3.83 0.07 -11.03
CA VAL A 463 -2.37 -0.19 -11.12
C VAL A 463 -1.88 -0.08 -12.56
N ALA A 464 -2.59 -0.67 -13.52
CA ALA A 464 -2.22 -0.57 -14.93
C ALA A 464 -2.15 0.88 -15.40
N SER A 465 -3.13 1.71 -15.02
CA SER A 465 -3.12 3.15 -15.32
C SER A 465 -1.92 3.86 -14.69
N ARG A 466 -1.62 3.58 -13.41
CA ARG A 466 -0.49 4.19 -12.70
C ARG A 466 0.86 3.78 -13.29
N ALA A 467 1.05 2.49 -13.55
CA ALA A 467 2.28 1.94 -14.13
C ALA A 467 2.55 2.45 -15.55
N SER A 468 1.49 2.72 -16.32
CA SER A 468 1.62 3.25 -17.69
C SER A 468 2.12 4.71 -17.74
N ILE A 469 1.94 5.50 -16.68
CA ILE A 469 2.34 6.92 -16.66
C ILE A 469 3.84 7.12 -16.95
N PRO A 470 4.78 6.50 -16.19
CA PRO A 470 6.22 6.68 -16.48
C PRO A 470 6.61 6.11 -17.85
N MET A 471 6.01 4.99 -18.26
CA MET A 471 6.28 4.38 -19.58
C MET A 471 5.83 5.27 -20.73
N ALA A 472 4.65 5.92 -20.61
CA ALA A 472 4.13 6.85 -21.62
C ALA A 472 4.96 8.14 -21.70
N LYS A 473 5.44 8.65 -20.56
CA LYS A 473 6.32 9.83 -20.51
C LYS A 473 7.71 9.57 -21.09
N LYS A 474 8.14 8.31 -21.17
CA LYS A 474 9.47 7.87 -21.63
C LYS A 474 10.64 8.40 -20.79
N ARG A 475 10.41 9.35 -19.92
CA ARG A 475 11.38 9.93 -18.99
C ARG A 475 10.74 10.18 -17.63
N VAL A 476 11.51 10.01 -16.58
CA VAL A 476 11.16 10.37 -15.22
C VAL A 476 12.22 11.27 -14.64
N ARG A 477 11.80 12.27 -13.85
CA ARG A 477 12.70 13.12 -13.10
C ARG A 477 13.00 12.46 -11.76
N THR A 478 14.25 12.49 -11.35
CA THR A 478 14.68 12.00 -10.02
C THR A 478 14.67 13.15 -9.02
N ALA A 479 14.44 12.84 -7.74
CA ALA A 479 14.46 13.88 -6.71
C ALA A 479 15.86 14.48 -6.58
N ALA A 480 15.95 15.81 -6.44
CA ALA A 480 17.21 16.49 -6.18
C ALA A 480 17.70 16.33 -4.73
N ILE A 481 16.84 15.88 -3.81
CA ILE A 481 17.23 15.58 -2.42
C ILE A 481 18.00 14.25 -2.41
N MET A 482 19.31 14.36 -2.54
CA MET A 482 20.22 13.22 -2.62
C MET A 482 21.55 13.51 -1.93
N SER A 483 22.33 12.45 -1.68
CA SER A 483 23.71 12.61 -1.20
C SER A 483 24.63 13.11 -2.31
N GLN A 484 25.52 14.01 -1.98
CA GLN A 484 26.61 14.45 -2.83
C GLN A 484 27.93 14.11 -2.17
N VAL A 485 28.84 13.48 -2.94
CA VAL A 485 30.16 13.09 -2.44
C VAL A 485 31.19 14.12 -2.91
N ASP A 486 31.85 14.75 -1.95
CA ASP A 486 33.05 15.58 -2.24
C ASP A 486 34.23 14.66 -2.57
N GLN A 487 34.57 14.62 -3.86
CA GLN A 487 35.63 13.77 -4.39
C GLN A 487 37.02 14.14 -3.86
N THR A 488 37.20 15.34 -3.34
CA THR A 488 38.50 15.81 -2.80
C THR A 488 38.73 15.32 -1.37
N ARG A 489 37.66 15.09 -0.63
CA ARG A 489 37.68 14.58 0.75
C ARG A 489 37.50 13.07 0.85
N CYS A 490 36.97 12.45 -0.20
CA CYS A 490 36.64 11.02 -0.19
C CYS A 490 37.92 10.16 -0.18
N SER A 491 38.10 9.31 0.82
CA SER A 491 39.23 8.37 0.91
C SER A 491 39.00 7.03 0.18
N GLY A 492 37.80 6.81 -0.42
CA GLY A 492 37.46 5.54 -1.11
C GLY A 492 37.25 4.33 -0.20
N CYS A 493 37.08 4.53 1.12
CA CYS A 493 36.96 3.44 2.12
C CYS A 493 35.80 2.46 1.87
N GLY A 494 34.70 2.90 1.23
CA GLY A 494 33.57 2.05 0.89
C GLY A 494 32.46 1.97 1.95
N THR A 495 32.66 2.50 3.17
CA THR A 495 31.65 2.44 4.26
C THR A 495 30.27 2.90 3.81
N CYS A 496 30.18 3.98 3.04
CA CYS A 496 28.89 4.50 2.53
C CYS A 496 28.18 3.55 1.55
N ILE A 497 28.92 2.66 0.88
CA ILE A 497 28.37 1.63 -0.01
C ILE A 497 27.74 0.52 0.83
N ASP A 498 28.47 0.06 1.86
CA ASP A 498 28.05 -1.06 2.70
C ASP A 498 26.78 -0.75 3.53
N VAL A 499 26.64 0.51 3.97
CA VAL A 499 25.51 0.96 4.80
C VAL A 499 24.29 1.42 3.98
N CYS A 500 24.42 1.57 2.65
CA CYS A 500 23.34 2.11 1.84
C CYS A 500 22.20 1.10 1.65
N PRO A 501 21.02 1.31 2.25
CA PRO A 501 19.91 0.35 2.13
C PRO A 501 19.32 0.28 0.70
N TYR A 502 19.65 1.27 -0.14
CA TYR A 502 19.16 1.38 -1.51
C TYR A 502 20.20 1.02 -2.59
N ASN A 503 21.43 0.69 -2.19
CA ASN A 503 22.56 0.48 -3.11
C ASN A 503 22.78 1.68 -4.06
N ALA A 504 22.56 2.89 -3.53
CA ALA A 504 22.63 4.15 -4.28
C ALA A 504 24.02 4.74 -4.38
N ILE A 505 25.06 4.06 -3.89
CA ILE A 505 26.44 4.52 -3.93
C ILE A 505 27.30 3.41 -4.54
N ARG A 506 28.20 3.79 -5.44
CA ARG A 506 29.16 2.90 -6.08
C ARG A 506 30.55 3.52 -6.06
N LYS A 507 31.59 2.75 -6.40
CA LYS A 507 32.91 3.29 -6.71
C LYS A 507 32.96 3.73 -8.18
N ASN A 508 33.49 4.92 -8.42
CA ASN A 508 33.78 5.40 -9.76
C ASN A 508 35.12 4.82 -10.27
N GLU A 509 35.56 5.20 -11.46
CA GLU A 509 36.81 4.74 -12.07
C GLU A 509 38.07 5.07 -11.24
N LYS A 510 37.99 6.10 -10.40
CA LYS A 510 39.07 6.49 -9.48
C LYS A 510 39.04 5.75 -8.15
N GLY A 511 38.11 4.81 -7.95
CA GLY A 511 37.91 4.09 -6.70
C GLY A 511 37.25 4.90 -5.58
N LEU A 512 36.75 6.11 -5.87
CA LEU A 512 36.07 7.00 -4.95
C LEU A 512 34.54 6.75 -4.99
N ALA A 513 33.84 7.07 -3.91
CA ALA A 513 32.41 6.94 -3.85
C ALA A 513 31.70 7.90 -4.81
N GLU A 514 30.64 7.43 -5.46
CA GLU A 514 29.78 8.22 -6.35
C GLU A 514 28.32 7.86 -6.09
N THR A 515 27.46 8.87 -5.97
CA THR A 515 26.02 8.67 -5.77
C THR A 515 25.30 8.44 -7.09
N ILE A 516 24.49 7.38 -7.15
CA ILE A 516 23.57 7.12 -8.26
C ILE A 516 22.27 7.87 -7.96
N ALA A 517 22.13 9.07 -8.54
CA ALA A 517 21.01 10.00 -8.26
C ALA A 517 19.63 9.33 -8.37
N ALA A 518 19.43 8.49 -9.39
CA ALA A 518 18.18 7.78 -9.65
C ALA A 518 17.76 6.81 -8.54
N VAL A 519 18.72 6.30 -7.77
CA VAL A 519 18.49 5.29 -6.73
C VAL A 519 18.46 5.93 -5.34
N CYS A 520 19.14 7.06 -5.16
CA CYS A 520 19.26 7.74 -3.87
C CYS A 520 17.87 8.22 -3.38
N LYS A 521 17.56 7.92 -2.12
CA LYS A 521 16.31 8.34 -1.45
C LYS A 521 16.53 9.44 -0.40
N GLY A 522 17.72 10.05 -0.38
CA GLY A 522 18.00 11.15 0.53
C GLY A 522 17.97 10.79 2.01
N CYS A 523 18.14 9.52 2.40
CA CYS A 523 17.98 9.06 3.78
C CYS A 523 19.08 9.49 4.75
N GLY A 524 20.23 9.97 4.25
CA GLY A 524 21.33 10.54 5.05
C GLY A 524 22.25 9.54 5.74
N VAL A 525 21.98 8.23 5.73
CA VAL A 525 22.78 7.21 6.43
C VAL A 525 24.27 7.26 6.02
N CYS A 526 24.53 7.43 4.72
CA CYS A 526 25.89 7.54 4.19
C CYS A 526 26.64 8.78 4.70
N GLY A 527 25.96 9.93 4.82
CA GLY A 527 26.55 11.16 5.39
C GLY A 527 26.90 11.01 6.87
N ALA A 528 25.95 10.43 7.64
CA ALA A 528 26.14 10.20 9.07
C ALA A 528 27.28 9.23 9.39
N THR A 529 27.59 8.28 8.50
CA THR A 529 28.62 7.24 8.70
C THR A 529 29.95 7.56 8.04
N CYS A 530 30.06 8.63 7.23
CA CYS A 530 31.28 8.97 6.52
C CYS A 530 32.38 9.47 7.47
N PRO A 531 33.50 8.74 7.63
CA PRO A 531 34.57 9.15 8.55
C PRO A 531 35.27 10.45 8.11
N GLU A 532 35.34 10.69 6.80
CA GLU A 532 35.95 11.88 6.23
C GLU A 532 35.00 13.08 6.11
N LYS A 533 33.72 12.91 6.53
CA LYS A 533 32.66 13.91 6.31
C LYS A 533 32.63 14.44 4.87
N ALA A 534 32.87 13.54 3.92
CA ALA A 534 32.91 13.82 2.49
C ALA A 534 31.55 13.76 1.82
N ILE A 535 30.45 13.52 2.57
CA ILE A 535 29.10 13.35 2.02
C ILE A 535 28.16 14.38 2.64
N THR A 536 27.60 15.22 1.79
CA THR A 536 26.59 16.22 2.15
C THR A 536 25.23 15.80 1.60
N MET A 537 24.16 16.16 2.28
CA MET A 537 22.80 15.93 1.83
C MET A 537 22.23 17.22 1.25
N HIS A 538 21.85 17.23 -0.03
CA HIS A 538 21.10 18.35 -0.59
C HIS A 538 19.80 18.56 0.20
N HIS A 539 19.44 19.83 0.43
CA HIS A 539 18.27 20.27 1.21
C HIS A 539 18.37 20.03 2.73
N PHE A 540 19.45 19.34 3.19
CA PHE A 540 19.71 19.05 4.61
C PHE A 540 21.22 19.14 4.87
N THR A 541 21.83 20.27 4.50
CA THR A 541 23.25 20.53 4.81
C THR A 541 23.44 20.82 6.30
N ASP A 542 24.66 20.68 6.79
CA ASP A 542 24.97 20.97 8.19
C ASP A 542 24.59 22.41 8.57
N GLU A 543 24.82 23.38 7.68
CA GLU A 543 24.45 24.79 7.87
C GLU A 543 22.94 24.98 7.97
N GLN A 544 22.18 24.31 7.13
CA GLN A 544 20.70 24.37 7.15
C GLN A 544 20.13 23.78 8.45
N ILE A 545 20.69 22.64 8.90
CA ILE A 545 20.27 21.98 10.16
C ILE A 545 20.68 22.83 11.36
N GLN A 546 21.89 23.40 11.36
CA GLN A 546 22.36 24.29 12.43
C GLN A 546 21.51 25.57 12.51
N ALA A 547 21.15 26.16 11.38
CA ALA A 547 20.27 27.34 11.36
C ALA A 547 18.90 27.03 11.97
N GLN A 548 18.30 25.87 11.70
CA GLN A 548 17.07 25.44 12.35
C GLN A 548 17.25 25.26 13.87
N GLY A 549 18.37 24.60 14.27
CA GLY A 549 18.67 24.36 15.69
C GLY A 549 18.91 25.67 16.47
N LEU A 550 19.64 26.61 15.90
CA LEU A 550 19.85 27.92 16.51
C LEU A 550 18.54 28.71 16.63
N ALA A 551 17.75 28.73 15.55
CA ALA A 551 16.45 29.37 15.55
C ALA A 551 15.48 28.75 16.58
N ALA A 552 15.62 27.47 16.92
CA ALA A 552 14.80 26.85 17.97
C ALA A 552 15.16 27.34 19.39
N LEU A 553 16.39 27.82 19.59
CA LEU A 553 16.91 28.28 20.89
C LEU A 553 16.71 29.79 21.11
N GLU A 554 16.37 30.55 20.08
CA GLU A 554 16.05 31.97 20.21
C GLU A 554 14.72 32.14 20.98
N GLU A 555 14.76 32.88 22.09
CA GLU A 555 13.54 33.27 22.81
C GLU A 555 12.76 34.28 21.94
N GLY A 556 11.49 33.97 21.68
CA GLY A 556 10.61 34.77 20.80
C GLY A 556 10.12 36.05 21.44
#